data_23808a2d267c887b3dac4c65418e6f76
#
_entry.id   23808a2d267c887b3dac4c65418e6f76
#
_cell.length_a   1.000
_cell.length_b   1.000
_cell.length_c   1.000
_cell.angle_alpha   90.00
_cell.angle_beta   90.00
_cell.angle_gamma   90.00
#
_symmetry.space_group_name_H-M   'P 1'
#
loop_
_entity.id
_entity.type
_entity.pdbx_description
1 polymer ?
#
loop_
_entity_poly.entity_id
_entity_poly.type
_entity_poly.pdbx_seq_one_letter_code
_entity_poly.pdbx_strand_id
1 'polypeptide(L)'
;IAIEPPVQENPEPEMDIPPDPAISVEARNAYGYTDDGMLPLTKERAMELFERDVPVYLLYGDNTEAMAFEQTEILNHDGIFGIDRADWEAVKEQFPVITENRWQKAFQQNPSDSYCIYQLRRDPELAELRFMNSQYLREHGLEPAFDHYEAVYSGALPSDGSTEARLDDLYMKFNTAHPQDFTGHSLSVSDIVVLKQQGAVSSHYVDSVGFVQLPAF
;
A
#
# COMPACT_ATOMS: atom_id res chain seq x y z
N ILE A 1 54.63 14.51 -11.39
CA ILE A 1 53.25 14.78 -10.99
C ILE A 1 52.40 13.69 -11.66
N ALA A 2 52.02 12.68 -10.88
CA ALA A 2 51.14 11.64 -11.34
C ALA A 2 49.70 12.20 -11.29
N ILE A 3 49.02 12.20 -12.45
CA ILE A 3 47.59 12.56 -12.56
C ILE A 3 46.83 11.28 -12.26
N GLU A 4 46.12 11.25 -11.13
CA GLU A 4 45.16 10.18 -10.84
C GLU A 4 44.02 10.21 -11.89
N PRO A 5 43.60 9.05 -12.43
CA PRO A 5 42.46 9.01 -13.33
C PRO A 5 41.19 9.40 -12.59
N PRO A 6 40.21 10.01 -13.27
CA PRO A 6 38.94 10.39 -12.65
C PRO A 6 38.22 9.15 -12.11
N VAL A 7 37.77 9.24 -10.88
CA VAL A 7 36.88 8.25 -10.27
C VAL A 7 35.61 8.20 -11.14
N GLN A 8 35.37 7.05 -11.76
CA GLN A 8 34.08 6.78 -12.38
C GLN A 8 33.06 6.67 -11.24
N GLU A 9 32.22 7.69 -11.09
CA GLU A 9 31.01 7.56 -10.32
C GLU A 9 30.19 6.42 -10.95
N ASN A 10 30.05 5.33 -10.22
CA ASN A 10 29.04 4.32 -10.56
C ASN A 10 27.68 5.04 -10.55
N PRO A 11 26.88 4.96 -11.63
CA PRO A 11 25.52 5.49 -11.56
C PRO A 11 24.80 4.80 -10.39
N GLU A 12 24.18 5.59 -9.53
CA GLU A 12 23.27 5.07 -8.52
C GLU A 12 22.29 4.11 -9.20
N PRO A 13 21.98 2.95 -8.59
CA PRO A 13 21.00 2.05 -9.19
C PRO A 13 19.72 2.84 -9.40
N GLU A 14 19.28 2.94 -10.67
CA GLU A 14 17.98 3.50 -11.00
C GLU A 14 16.95 2.77 -10.13
N MET A 15 16.29 3.50 -9.22
CA MET A 15 15.21 2.94 -8.44
C MET A 15 14.14 2.46 -9.42
N ASP A 16 13.90 1.16 -9.40
CA ASP A 16 12.91 0.50 -10.27
C ASP A 16 11.52 0.96 -9.82
N ILE A 17 10.99 1.99 -10.48
CA ILE A 17 9.71 2.60 -10.13
C ILE A 17 8.61 1.62 -10.53
N PRO A 18 7.85 1.07 -9.57
CA PRO A 18 6.79 0.15 -9.89
C PRO A 18 5.66 0.84 -10.67
N PRO A 19 4.97 0.13 -11.58
CA PRO A 19 3.85 0.70 -12.32
C PRO A 19 2.68 1.10 -11.42
N ASP A 20 2.52 0.41 -10.30
CA ASP A 20 1.50 0.70 -9.29
C ASP A 20 2.07 0.46 -7.88
N PRO A 21 2.34 1.51 -7.09
CA PRO A 21 2.83 1.35 -5.72
C PRO A 21 1.75 0.85 -4.73
N ALA A 22 0.49 0.80 -5.15
CA ALA A 22 -0.63 0.34 -4.30
C ALA A 22 -0.71 -1.18 -4.18
N ILE A 23 0.06 -1.94 -4.97
CA ILE A 23 0.08 -3.40 -4.93
C ILE A 23 1.52 -3.92 -5.08
N SER A 24 1.90 -4.86 -4.22
CA SER A 24 3.25 -5.41 -4.21
C SER A 24 3.35 -6.73 -4.99
N VAL A 25 4.58 -7.07 -5.39
CA VAL A 25 4.90 -8.39 -6.00
C VAL A 25 4.54 -9.53 -5.04
N GLU A 26 4.72 -9.35 -3.74
CA GLU A 26 4.37 -10.35 -2.73
C GLU A 26 2.85 -10.57 -2.65
N ALA A 27 2.05 -9.51 -2.80
CA ALA A 27 0.59 -9.63 -2.85
C ALA A 27 0.15 -10.43 -4.09
N ARG A 28 0.77 -10.18 -5.25
CA ARG A 28 0.57 -10.96 -6.47
C ARG A 28 0.94 -12.44 -6.27
N ASN A 29 2.10 -12.70 -5.65
CA ASN A 29 2.57 -14.07 -5.39
C ASN A 29 1.63 -14.78 -4.40
N ALA A 30 1.16 -14.11 -3.37
CA ALA A 30 0.20 -14.66 -2.42
C ALA A 30 -1.18 -14.94 -3.04
N TYR A 31 -1.56 -14.19 -4.06
CA TYR A 31 -2.77 -14.44 -4.86
C TYR A 31 -2.66 -15.72 -5.70
N GLY A 32 -1.45 -16.18 -6.01
CA GLY A 32 -1.17 -17.41 -6.78
C GLY A 32 -0.60 -17.17 -8.18
N TYR A 33 -0.18 -15.95 -8.48
CA TYR A 33 0.50 -15.63 -9.73
C TYR A 33 1.97 -15.25 -9.44
N THR A 34 2.93 -15.99 -9.96
CA THR A 34 4.35 -15.92 -9.56
C THR A 34 5.34 -15.58 -10.69
N ASP A 35 4.88 -15.29 -11.90
CA ASP A 35 5.75 -14.90 -13.02
C ASP A 35 6.40 -13.53 -12.75
N ASP A 36 7.74 -13.48 -12.72
CA ASP A 36 8.51 -12.26 -12.42
C ASP A 36 8.53 -11.26 -13.59
N GLY A 37 8.14 -11.65 -14.77
CA GLY A 37 7.98 -10.78 -15.94
C GLY A 37 6.74 -9.88 -15.84
N MET A 38 5.77 -10.26 -15.01
CA MET A 38 4.49 -9.56 -14.89
C MET A 38 4.47 -8.68 -13.63
N LEU A 39 4.40 -7.37 -13.79
CA LEU A 39 4.32 -6.41 -12.68
C LEU A 39 2.87 -6.22 -12.26
N PRO A 40 2.56 -6.26 -10.95
CA PRO A 40 1.18 -6.19 -10.46
C PRO A 40 0.58 -4.80 -10.62
N LEU A 41 -0.74 -4.78 -10.88
CA LEU A 41 -1.56 -3.58 -10.97
C LEU A 41 -2.86 -3.77 -10.17
N THR A 42 -3.36 -2.68 -9.61
CA THR A 42 -4.74 -2.57 -9.16
C THR A 42 -5.69 -2.42 -10.36
N LYS A 43 -6.99 -2.63 -10.13
CA LYS A 43 -8.02 -2.43 -11.16
C LYS A 43 -8.01 -1.00 -11.71
N GLU A 44 -7.86 -0.01 -10.85
CA GLU A 44 -7.82 1.40 -11.22
C GLU A 44 -6.63 1.72 -12.10
N ARG A 45 -5.47 1.20 -11.75
CA ARG A 45 -4.26 1.41 -12.56
C ARG A 45 -4.33 0.67 -13.89
N ALA A 46 -4.84 -0.55 -13.88
CA ALA A 46 -5.08 -1.32 -15.10
C ALA A 46 -6.03 -0.57 -16.05
N MET A 47 -7.11 0.01 -15.52
CA MET A 47 -8.04 0.81 -16.30
C MET A 47 -7.36 2.05 -16.91
N GLU A 48 -6.59 2.80 -16.11
CA GLU A 48 -5.84 3.98 -16.58
C GLU A 48 -4.87 3.64 -17.73
N LEU A 49 -4.13 2.53 -17.59
CA LEU A 49 -3.20 2.08 -18.62
C LEU A 49 -3.95 1.65 -19.88
N PHE A 50 -5.04 0.88 -19.72
CA PHE A 50 -5.86 0.42 -20.83
C PHE A 50 -6.47 1.58 -21.63
N GLU A 51 -6.97 2.63 -20.98
CA GLU A 51 -7.51 3.83 -21.63
C GLU A 51 -6.46 4.62 -22.44
N ARG A 52 -5.19 4.32 -22.24
CA ARG A 52 -4.05 4.90 -22.99
C ARG A 52 -3.41 3.90 -23.96
N ASP A 53 -4.15 2.87 -24.35
CA ASP A 53 -3.72 1.83 -25.27
C ASP A 53 -2.49 1.04 -24.82
N VAL A 54 -2.25 0.95 -23.49
CA VAL A 54 -1.18 0.12 -22.93
C VAL A 54 -1.73 -1.28 -22.63
N PRO A 55 -1.05 -2.36 -23.05
CA PRO A 55 -1.49 -3.73 -22.76
C PRO A 55 -1.57 -3.99 -21.26
N VAL A 56 -2.70 -4.52 -20.81
CA VAL A 56 -2.89 -4.98 -19.43
C VAL A 56 -3.42 -6.40 -19.41
N TYR A 57 -3.11 -7.13 -18.35
CA TYR A 57 -3.42 -8.55 -18.20
C TYR A 57 -4.28 -8.76 -16.95
N LEU A 58 -5.26 -9.65 -17.09
CA LEU A 58 -6.03 -10.22 -15.98
C LEU A 58 -5.23 -11.39 -15.42
N LEU A 59 -4.85 -11.34 -14.15
CA LEU A 59 -4.07 -12.40 -13.51
C LEU A 59 -5.00 -13.31 -12.70
N TYR A 60 -4.74 -14.63 -12.75
CA TYR A 60 -5.53 -15.63 -12.06
C TYR A 60 -4.69 -16.38 -11.02
N GLY A 61 -5.34 -16.81 -9.94
CA GLY A 61 -4.70 -17.49 -8.82
C GLY A 61 -4.16 -18.92 -9.13
N ASP A 62 -4.35 -19.39 -10.35
CA ASP A 62 -3.79 -20.64 -10.86
C ASP A 62 -2.52 -20.43 -11.73
N ASN A 63 -1.92 -19.24 -11.62
CA ASN A 63 -0.74 -18.81 -12.39
C ASN A 63 -0.98 -18.69 -13.90
N THR A 64 -2.21 -18.42 -14.31
CA THR A 64 -2.55 -18.09 -15.69
C THR A 64 -2.89 -16.60 -15.84
N GLU A 65 -2.79 -16.08 -17.06
CA GLU A 65 -3.17 -14.72 -17.41
C GLU A 65 -3.96 -14.66 -18.72
N ALA A 66 -4.67 -13.56 -18.91
CA ALA A 66 -5.31 -13.21 -20.16
C ALA A 66 -5.15 -11.73 -20.45
N MET A 67 -4.75 -11.37 -21.66
CA MET A 67 -4.72 -9.95 -22.08
C MET A 67 -6.15 -9.41 -22.14
N ALA A 68 -6.36 -8.21 -21.60
CA ALA A 68 -7.63 -7.51 -21.71
C ALA A 68 -7.76 -6.88 -23.11
N PHE A 69 -8.88 -7.13 -23.78
CA PHE A 69 -9.21 -6.53 -25.07
C PHE A 69 -10.35 -5.51 -24.97
N GLU A 70 -11.16 -5.62 -23.93
CA GLU A 70 -12.30 -4.73 -23.69
C GLU A 70 -12.28 -4.22 -22.24
N GLN A 71 -12.73 -2.99 -22.04
CA GLN A 71 -12.86 -2.38 -20.71
C GLN A 71 -13.76 -3.20 -19.77
N THR A 72 -14.78 -3.84 -20.33
CA THR A 72 -15.71 -4.70 -19.58
C THR A 72 -15.04 -5.90 -18.93
N GLU A 73 -13.96 -6.44 -19.53
CA GLU A 73 -13.18 -7.53 -18.95
C GLU A 73 -12.46 -7.06 -17.68
N ILE A 74 -11.87 -5.86 -17.71
CA ILE A 74 -11.23 -5.26 -16.52
C ILE A 74 -12.28 -4.99 -15.44
N LEU A 75 -13.44 -4.43 -15.79
CA LEU A 75 -14.51 -4.12 -14.83
C LEU A 75 -15.04 -5.38 -14.13
N ASN A 76 -15.17 -6.48 -14.86
CA ASN A 76 -15.74 -7.73 -14.36
C ASN A 76 -14.74 -8.67 -13.69
N HIS A 77 -13.43 -8.39 -13.79
CA HIS A 77 -12.41 -9.21 -13.14
C HIS A 77 -12.25 -8.79 -11.67
N ASP A 78 -12.38 -9.77 -10.75
CA ASP A 78 -12.25 -9.55 -9.30
C ASP A 78 -10.85 -9.91 -8.75
N GLY A 79 -9.88 -10.17 -9.64
CA GLY A 79 -8.53 -10.54 -9.29
C GLY A 79 -7.52 -9.37 -9.34
N ILE A 80 -6.26 -9.74 -9.41
CA ILE A 80 -5.14 -8.82 -9.63
C ILE A 80 -4.95 -8.64 -11.14
N PHE A 81 -4.40 -7.50 -11.51
CA PHE A 81 -4.04 -7.19 -12.89
C PHE A 81 -2.52 -7.15 -13.03
N GLY A 82 -2.04 -7.13 -14.25
CA GLY A 82 -0.61 -7.04 -14.54
C GLY A 82 -0.29 -6.26 -15.80
N ILE A 83 0.95 -5.83 -15.87
CA ILE A 83 1.60 -5.33 -17.09
C ILE A 83 2.91 -6.06 -17.26
N ASP A 84 3.24 -6.45 -18.49
CA ASP A 84 4.55 -7.01 -18.79
C ASP A 84 5.65 -5.98 -18.49
N ARG A 85 6.75 -6.44 -17.89
CA ARG A 85 7.88 -5.56 -17.51
C ARG A 85 8.45 -4.79 -18.71
N ALA A 86 8.54 -5.42 -19.88
CA ALA A 86 9.06 -4.75 -21.06
C ALA A 86 8.09 -3.69 -21.59
N ASP A 87 6.79 -3.93 -21.50
CA ASP A 87 5.76 -2.95 -21.87
C ASP A 87 5.78 -1.75 -20.90
N TRP A 88 5.93 -2.02 -19.59
CA TRP A 88 6.08 -0.95 -18.61
C TRP A 88 7.32 -0.09 -18.86
N GLU A 89 8.48 -0.70 -19.07
CA GLU A 89 9.71 0.02 -19.37
C GLU A 89 9.60 0.90 -20.63
N ALA A 90 8.83 0.48 -21.62
CA ALA A 90 8.61 1.23 -22.84
C ALA A 90 7.72 2.48 -22.67
N VAL A 91 6.85 2.47 -21.64
CA VAL A 91 5.83 3.52 -21.47
C VAL A 91 5.98 4.32 -20.18
N LYS A 92 6.77 3.86 -19.20
CA LYS A 92 6.85 4.44 -17.84
C LYS A 92 7.10 5.95 -17.82
N GLU A 93 7.88 6.49 -18.77
CA GLU A 93 8.15 7.92 -18.84
C GLU A 93 6.92 8.77 -19.26
N GLN A 94 5.90 8.13 -19.86
CA GLN A 94 4.66 8.79 -20.25
C GLN A 94 3.65 8.87 -19.10
N PHE A 95 3.93 8.15 -18.01
CA PHE A 95 3.08 8.12 -16.84
C PHE A 95 3.77 8.85 -15.70
N PRO A 96 3.06 9.74 -15.00
CA PRO A 96 3.63 10.37 -13.82
C PRO A 96 3.97 9.29 -12.79
N VAL A 97 5.14 9.44 -12.16
CA VAL A 97 5.51 8.62 -11.01
C VAL A 97 4.41 8.77 -9.97
N ILE A 98 3.73 7.69 -9.65
CA ILE A 98 2.75 7.68 -8.57
C ILE A 98 3.54 7.69 -7.26
N THR A 99 3.92 8.88 -6.81
CA THR A 99 4.59 9.10 -5.52
C THR A 99 3.60 9.18 -4.38
N GLU A 100 2.32 9.40 -4.68
CA GLU A 100 1.25 9.50 -3.70
C GLU A 100 0.47 8.19 -3.61
N ASN A 101 0.49 7.60 -2.43
CA ASN A 101 -0.34 6.47 -2.12
C ASN A 101 -1.83 6.88 -2.23
N ARG A 102 -2.62 6.15 -3.05
CA ARG A 102 -4.04 6.46 -3.32
C ARG A 102 -4.89 6.56 -2.05
N TRP A 103 -4.62 5.71 -1.07
CA TRP A 103 -5.36 5.68 0.18
C TRP A 103 -5.06 6.89 1.05
N GLN A 104 -3.78 7.28 1.12
CA GLN A 104 -3.36 8.49 1.80
C GLN A 104 -3.97 9.72 1.15
N LYS A 105 -3.95 9.79 -0.17
CA LYS A 105 -4.57 10.89 -0.92
C LYS A 105 -6.07 10.96 -0.70
N ALA A 106 -6.77 9.82 -0.79
CA ALA A 106 -8.20 9.75 -0.53
C ALA A 106 -8.54 10.20 0.90
N PHE A 107 -7.75 9.80 1.91
CA PHE A 107 -7.92 10.25 3.28
C PHE A 107 -7.71 11.76 3.44
N GLN A 108 -6.64 12.30 2.85
CA GLN A 108 -6.31 13.73 2.95
C GLN A 108 -7.39 14.60 2.30
N GLN A 109 -7.86 14.21 1.12
CA GLN A 109 -8.85 14.96 0.34
C GLN A 109 -10.30 14.78 0.83
N ASN A 110 -10.58 13.77 1.64
CA ASN A 110 -11.91 13.54 2.17
C ASN A 110 -12.29 14.63 3.18
N PRO A 111 -13.34 15.43 2.96
CA PRO A 111 -13.77 16.46 3.91
C PRO A 111 -14.55 15.91 5.10
N SER A 112 -15.02 14.66 5.00
CA SER A 112 -15.86 14.01 5.99
C SER A 112 -15.06 13.19 6.99
N ASP A 113 -15.71 12.76 8.07
CA ASP A 113 -15.15 11.80 9.02
C ASP A 113 -14.71 10.52 8.31
N SER A 114 -13.45 10.17 8.48
CA SER A 114 -12.80 9.09 7.74
C SER A 114 -11.66 8.47 8.53
N TYR A 115 -11.21 7.32 8.06
CA TYR A 115 -10.03 6.66 8.63
C TYR A 115 -9.04 6.26 7.54
N CYS A 116 -7.79 6.08 7.94
CA CYS A 116 -6.74 5.50 7.11
C CYS A 116 -5.96 4.47 7.92
N ILE A 117 -5.70 3.31 7.34
CA ILE A 117 -4.89 2.25 7.93
C ILE A 117 -3.51 2.31 7.32
N TYR A 118 -2.50 2.35 8.19
CA TYR A 118 -1.09 2.32 7.84
C TYR A 118 -0.44 1.06 8.36
N GLN A 119 0.34 0.40 7.53
CA GLN A 119 1.11 -0.79 7.88
C GLN A 119 2.59 -0.56 7.60
N LEU A 120 3.46 -1.20 8.38
CA LEU A 120 4.90 -1.12 8.17
C LEU A 120 5.26 -1.61 6.77
N ARG A 121 6.07 -0.82 6.07
CA ARG A 121 6.64 -1.20 4.77
C ARG A 121 7.38 -2.53 4.92
N ARG A 122 7.44 -3.29 3.82
CA ARG A 122 8.09 -4.61 3.83
C ARG A 122 9.62 -4.56 3.73
N ASP A 123 10.20 -3.41 4.06
CA ASP A 123 11.65 -3.24 4.07
C ASP A 123 12.30 -4.17 5.10
N PRO A 124 13.41 -4.85 4.75
CA PRO A 124 14.09 -5.76 5.67
C PRO A 124 14.55 -5.08 6.97
N GLU A 125 14.91 -3.79 6.89
CA GLU A 125 15.36 -2.98 8.03
C GLU A 125 14.24 -2.74 9.06
N LEU A 126 12.97 -2.81 8.63
CA LEU A 126 11.80 -2.64 9.48
C LEU A 126 11.28 -3.96 10.08
N ALA A 127 11.91 -5.09 9.73
CA ALA A 127 11.44 -6.42 10.16
C ALA A 127 11.38 -6.56 11.70
N GLU A 128 12.31 -5.92 12.41
CA GLU A 128 12.37 -5.95 13.87
C GLU A 128 11.24 -5.14 14.55
N LEU A 129 10.60 -4.24 13.83
CA LEU A 129 9.49 -3.42 14.34
C LEU A 129 8.12 -4.12 14.18
N ARG A 130 8.05 -5.14 13.31
CA ARG A 130 6.78 -5.84 13.05
C ARG A 130 6.31 -6.61 14.27
N PHE A 131 5.03 -6.41 14.60
CA PHE A 131 4.36 -7.05 15.75
C PHE A 131 4.92 -6.64 17.12
N MET A 132 5.76 -5.60 17.19
CA MET A 132 6.22 -5.06 18.46
C MET A 132 5.14 -4.18 19.10
N ASN A 133 4.92 -4.36 20.39
CA ASN A 133 3.96 -3.55 21.13
C ASN A 133 4.56 -2.19 21.56
N SER A 134 3.72 -1.28 22.00
CA SER A 134 4.15 0.07 22.42
C SER A 134 5.11 0.05 23.61
N GLN A 135 5.05 -0.96 24.46
CA GLN A 135 6.00 -1.11 25.57
C GLN A 135 7.40 -1.42 25.07
N TYR A 136 7.53 -2.36 24.13
CA TYR A 136 8.80 -2.69 23.50
C TYR A 136 9.43 -1.43 22.84
N LEU A 137 8.65 -0.67 22.09
CA LEU A 137 9.15 0.55 21.44
C LEU A 137 9.70 1.53 22.47
N ARG A 138 8.96 1.80 23.54
CA ARG A 138 9.42 2.70 24.62
C ARG A 138 10.70 2.21 25.31
N GLU A 139 10.79 0.93 25.61
CA GLU A 139 11.96 0.34 26.27
C GLU A 139 13.23 0.41 25.42
N HIS A 140 13.08 0.44 24.09
CA HIS A 140 14.19 0.53 23.14
C HIS A 140 14.41 1.94 22.58
N GLY A 141 13.64 2.93 23.05
CA GLY A 141 13.74 4.31 22.57
C GLY A 141 13.34 4.48 21.10
N LEU A 142 12.41 3.62 20.63
CA LEU A 142 11.91 3.62 19.26
C LEU A 142 10.55 4.33 19.22
N GLU A 143 10.30 5.05 18.12
CA GLU A 143 9.02 5.68 17.83
C GLU A 143 8.56 5.30 16.42
N PRO A 144 7.24 5.13 16.21
CA PRO A 144 6.71 4.94 14.87
C PRO A 144 6.98 6.18 14.01
N ALA A 145 7.80 6.04 12.97
CA ALA A 145 8.11 7.11 12.02
C ALA A 145 7.24 6.94 10.76
N PHE A 146 6.62 8.02 10.31
CA PHE A 146 5.65 8.01 9.21
C PHE A 146 6.21 7.41 7.91
N ASP A 147 7.47 7.66 7.62
CA ASP A 147 8.18 7.13 6.45
C ASP A 147 8.43 5.61 6.48
N HIS A 148 8.28 4.99 7.66
CA HIS A 148 8.31 3.53 7.80
C HIS A 148 7.00 2.85 7.40
N TYR A 149 5.93 3.61 7.17
CA TYR A 149 4.59 3.09 6.94
C TYR A 149 4.08 3.41 5.55
N GLU A 150 3.17 2.60 5.09
CA GLU A 150 2.38 2.85 3.89
C GLU A 150 0.89 2.76 4.20
N ALA A 151 0.10 3.64 3.58
CA ALA A 151 -1.35 3.56 3.68
C ALA A 151 -1.85 2.38 2.85
N VAL A 152 -2.60 1.48 3.47
CA VAL A 152 -3.12 0.26 2.83
C VAL A 152 -4.63 0.29 2.63
N TYR A 153 -5.33 1.21 3.30
CA TYR A 153 -6.76 1.43 3.11
C TYR A 153 -7.21 2.77 3.70
N SER A 154 -8.22 3.37 3.08
CA SER A 154 -8.95 4.52 3.62
C SER A 154 -10.45 4.35 3.38
N GLY A 155 -11.27 4.79 4.33
CA GLY A 155 -12.71 4.72 4.22
C GLY A 155 -13.44 5.72 5.11
N ALA A 156 -14.75 5.81 4.93
CA ALA A 156 -15.61 6.66 5.75
C ALA A 156 -15.78 6.06 7.16
N LEU A 157 -15.75 6.91 8.18
CA LEU A 157 -16.12 6.53 9.53
C LEU A 157 -17.64 6.52 9.70
N PRO A 158 -18.21 5.55 10.42
CA PRO A 158 -19.59 5.63 10.89
C PRO A 158 -19.84 6.90 11.72
N SER A 159 -21.02 7.47 11.60
CA SER A 159 -21.38 8.74 12.29
C SER A 159 -21.42 8.58 13.80
N ASP A 160 -21.72 7.39 14.30
CA ASP A 160 -22.04 7.11 15.70
C ASP A 160 -20.89 6.35 16.39
N GLY A 161 -20.71 6.59 17.68
CA GLY A 161 -19.77 5.88 18.54
C GLY A 161 -18.61 6.73 19.06
N SER A 162 -18.03 6.26 20.18
CA SER A 162 -16.78 6.82 20.72
C SER A 162 -15.58 6.43 19.82
N THR A 163 -14.46 7.10 20.04
CA THR A 163 -13.21 6.75 19.34
C THR A 163 -12.82 5.29 19.58
N GLU A 164 -12.95 4.81 20.81
CA GLU A 164 -12.63 3.42 21.18
C GLU A 164 -13.54 2.43 20.44
N ALA A 165 -14.86 2.68 20.42
CA ALA A 165 -15.81 1.82 19.73
C ALA A 165 -15.53 1.75 18.23
N ARG A 166 -15.18 2.87 17.61
CA ARG A 166 -14.81 2.93 16.18
C ARG A 166 -13.53 2.15 15.88
N LEU A 167 -12.52 2.25 16.77
CA LEU A 167 -11.28 1.49 16.62
C LEU A 167 -11.52 -0.02 16.77
N ASP A 168 -12.36 -0.44 17.73
CA ASP A 168 -12.73 -1.83 17.90
C ASP A 168 -13.52 -2.37 16.70
N ASP A 169 -14.45 -1.59 16.16
CA ASP A 169 -15.20 -1.95 14.95
C ASP A 169 -14.28 -2.10 13.74
N LEU A 170 -13.30 -1.20 13.57
CA LEU A 170 -12.31 -1.29 12.51
C LEU A 170 -11.43 -2.54 12.70
N TYR A 171 -10.98 -2.81 13.92
CA TYR A 171 -10.23 -4.02 14.22
C TYR A 171 -11.00 -5.28 13.84
N MET A 172 -12.26 -5.37 14.24
CA MET A 172 -13.11 -6.49 13.89
C MET A 172 -13.31 -6.60 12.38
N LYS A 173 -13.63 -5.50 11.71
CA LYS A 173 -13.84 -5.45 10.26
C LYS A 173 -12.63 -5.98 9.49
N PHE A 174 -11.43 -5.48 9.78
CA PHE A 174 -10.21 -5.82 9.04
C PHE A 174 -9.58 -7.16 9.44
N ASN A 175 -10.12 -7.81 10.46
CA ASN A 175 -9.74 -9.17 10.86
C ASN A 175 -10.76 -10.26 10.47
N THR A 176 -12.01 -9.89 10.18
CA THR A 176 -13.06 -10.88 9.90
C THR A 176 -13.73 -10.73 8.54
N ALA A 177 -13.83 -9.50 8.01
CA ALA A 177 -14.58 -9.20 6.79
C ALA A 177 -14.05 -7.92 6.13
N HIS A 178 -12.74 -7.90 5.82
CA HIS A 178 -12.13 -6.74 5.17
C HIS A 178 -12.72 -6.48 3.77
N PRO A 179 -12.69 -5.23 3.28
CA PRO A 179 -13.09 -4.89 1.93
C PRO A 179 -12.27 -5.63 0.87
N GLN A 180 -12.86 -5.89 -0.30
CA GLN A 180 -12.19 -6.62 -1.38
C GLN A 180 -10.97 -5.88 -1.95
N ASP A 181 -10.99 -4.54 -1.91
CA ASP A 181 -9.92 -3.66 -2.36
C ASP A 181 -8.88 -3.33 -1.28
N PHE A 182 -8.95 -4.01 -0.13
CA PHE A 182 -7.94 -3.92 0.92
C PHE A 182 -6.67 -4.67 0.50
N THR A 183 -5.56 -3.95 0.41
CA THR A 183 -4.27 -4.48 -0.06
C THR A 183 -3.32 -4.89 1.05
N GLY A 184 -3.67 -4.61 2.32
CA GLY A 184 -2.88 -4.94 3.50
C GLY A 184 -3.12 -6.35 4.04
N HIS A 185 -2.39 -6.68 5.10
CA HIS A 185 -2.68 -7.83 5.96
C HIS A 185 -3.75 -7.48 7.01
N SER A 186 -4.33 -8.49 7.67
CA SER A 186 -5.23 -8.30 8.81
C SER A 186 -4.62 -7.34 9.85
N LEU A 187 -5.44 -6.45 10.40
CA LEU A 187 -4.99 -5.43 11.33
C LEU A 187 -4.32 -6.06 12.56
N SER A 188 -3.07 -5.73 12.80
CA SER A 188 -2.18 -6.41 13.73
C SER A 188 -1.38 -5.42 14.58
N VAL A 189 -0.79 -5.91 15.66
CA VAL A 189 0.16 -5.12 16.47
C VAL A 189 1.23 -4.52 15.57
N SER A 190 1.59 -3.28 15.79
CA SER A 190 2.43 -2.38 15.03
C SER A 190 1.75 -1.61 13.89
N ASP A 191 0.52 -1.96 13.51
CA ASP A 191 -0.23 -1.16 12.54
C ASP A 191 -0.75 0.14 13.18
N ILE A 192 -1.09 1.13 12.36
CA ILE A 192 -1.60 2.42 12.83
C ILE A 192 -2.93 2.73 12.14
N VAL A 193 -3.92 3.08 12.94
CA VAL A 193 -5.20 3.60 12.47
C VAL A 193 -5.25 5.11 12.71
N VAL A 194 -5.35 5.88 11.64
CA VAL A 194 -5.52 7.33 11.71
C VAL A 194 -7.00 7.64 11.50
N LEU A 195 -7.57 8.39 12.43
CA LEU A 195 -8.95 8.84 12.38
C LEU A 195 -9.01 10.35 12.11
N LYS A 196 -9.92 10.75 11.23
CA LYS A 196 -10.36 12.14 11.05
C LYS A 196 -11.78 12.24 11.56
N GLN A 197 -12.01 13.04 12.59
CA GLN A 197 -13.30 13.20 13.26
C GLN A 197 -13.56 14.69 13.47
N GLN A 198 -14.61 15.21 12.86
CA GLN A 198 -14.98 16.62 12.94
C GLN A 198 -13.80 17.58 12.62
N GLY A 199 -12.97 17.18 11.67
CA GLY A 199 -11.78 17.92 11.26
C GLY A 199 -10.53 17.71 12.13
N ALA A 200 -10.63 17.06 13.27
CA ALA A 200 -9.48 16.68 14.10
C ALA A 200 -8.91 15.33 13.63
N VAL A 201 -7.58 15.23 13.60
CA VAL A 201 -6.87 13.99 13.23
C VAL A 201 -6.21 13.41 14.48
N SER A 202 -6.35 12.11 14.66
CA SER A 202 -5.70 11.36 15.74
C SER A 202 -5.16 10.03 15.21
N SER A 203 -3.99 9.62 15.69
CA SER A 203 -3.31 8.40 15.27
C SER A 203 -3.27 7.41 16.42
N HIS A 204 -3.56 6.14 16.12
CA HIS A 204 -3.74 5.09 17.11
C HIS A 204 -2.95 3.84 16.69
N TYR A 205 -1.96 3.52 17.49
CA TYR A 205 -1.13 2.31 17.33
C TYR A 205 -1.88 1.09 17.82
N VAL A 206 -1.94 0.05 17.03
CA VAL A 206 -2.49 -1.25 17.43
C VAL A 206 -1.51 -1.91 18.40
N ASP A 207 -1.93 -2.11 19.64
CA ASP A 207 -1.10 -2.69 20.69
C ASP A 207 -1.53 -4.15 21.00
N SER A 208 -0.82 -4.80 21.91
CA SER A 208 -1.15 -6.15 22.39
C SER A 208 -2.55 -6.23 22.99
N VAL A 209 -3.04 -5.15 23.56
CA VAL A 209 -4.40 -4.98 24.06
C VAL A 209 -4.92 -3.62 23.62
N GLY A 210 -5.85 -3.61 22.68
CA GLY A 210 -6.49 -2.38 22.20
C GLY A 210 -5.55 -1.46 21.43
N PHE A 211 -5.68 -0.16 21.65
CA PHE A 211 -4.98 0.88 20.91
C PHE A 211 -4.29 1.87 21.83
N VAL A 212 -3.15 2.39 21.42
CA VAL A 212 -2.43 3.47 22.09
C VAL A 212 -2.40 4.69 21.20
N GLN A 213 -2.91 5.82 21.68
CA GLN A 213 -2.86 7.06 20.93
C GLN A 213 -1.40 7.56 20.82
N LEU A 214 -0.99 7.88 19.59
CA LEU A 214 0.31 8.48 19.31
C LEU A 214 0.22 10.00 19.41
N PRO A 215 1.21 10.68 20.01
CA PRO A 215 1.22 12.14 20.11
C PRO A 215 1.52 12.83 18.77
N ALA A 216 2.25 12.15 17.90
CA ALA A 216 2.58 12.57 16.53
C ALA A 216 2.76 11.36 15.64
N PHE A 217 2.20 11.42 14.42
CA PHE A 217 2.39 10.43 13.35
C PHE A 217 2.01 11.08 12.02
#